data_2f15c295800ef28a38d735b534ff88e4
#
_entry.id   2f15c295800ef28a38d735b534ff88e4
#
_cell.length_a   1.000
_cell.length_b   1.000
_cell.length_c   1.000
_cell.angle_alpha   90.00
_cell.angle_beta   90.00
_cell.angle_gamma   90.00
#
_symmetry.space_group_name_H-M   'P 1'
#
loop_
_entity.id
_entity.type
_entity.pdbx_description
1 polymer ?
#
loop_
_entity_poly.entity_id
_entity_poly.type
_entity_poly.pdbx_seq_one_letter_code
_entity_poly.pdbx_strand_id
1 'polypeptide(L)'
;MKKERLDTLLVQRGFFESRSRAQAAIMAGQVLVNEQKIDKTGTQVAPDAAIRLLGGDLKYVSRGGLKLEKAVSCFNLDLTGKIAADIGASTGGFTDCALQNGAARVYAIDVGYGQLAWKLRSDERVVNMERTNVRYLEADSLPEKADVVTIDVAFISLDKVLPAVKKIIADDGIVIALIKPQFEAGKENVGKKGVVRDPQVHLTVINNVIATARELGFKIAGLDYSPVKGPEGNIEYLLYLKNAADAEEIAVDPDETVKKSHLTLDTSGK
;
A
#
# COMPACT_ATOMS: atom_id res chain seq x y z
N MET A 1 -32.94 9.60 -24.67
CA MET A 1 -31.75 10.47 -24.75
C MET A 1 -30.54 9.63 -25.20
N LYS A 2 -29.63 10.23 -25.99
CA LYS A 2 -28.43 9.53 -26.48
C LYS A 2 -27.47 9.36 -25.29
N LYS A 3 -27.04 8.11 -25.01
CA LYS A 3 -26.08 7.83 -23.96
C LYS A 3 -24.71 8.40 -24.30
N GLU A 4 -23.95 8.82 -23.29
CA GLU A 4 -22.62 9.37 -23.43
C GLU A 4 -21.58 8.51 -22.67
N ARG A 5 -20.33 8.58 -23.09
CA ARG A 5 -19.26 7.88 -22.38
C ARG A 5 -19.03 8.51 -21.02
N LEU A 6 -18.97 7.69 -19.97
CA LEU A 6 -18.79 8.14 -18.61
C LEU A 6 -17.53 9.00 -18.44
N ASP A 7 -16.39 8.60 -19.02
CA ASP A 7 -15.14 9.35 -18.93
C ASP A 7 -15.25 10.77 -19.57
N THR A 8 -16.05 10.93 -20.62
CA THR A 8 -16.30 12.22 -21.26
C THR A 8 -17.27 13.05 -20.42
N LEU A 9 -18.35 12.44 -19.94
CA LEU A 9 -19.38 13.11 -19.15
C LEU A 9 -18.82 13.67 -17.81
N LEU A 10 -17.90 12.93 -17.18
CA LEU A 10 -17.24 13.36 -15.95
C LEU A 10 -16.43 14.67 -16.15
N VAL A 11 -15.75 14.81 -17.28
CA VAL A 11 -15.01 16.05 -17.60
C VAL A 11 -15.99 17.18 -17.94
N GLN A 12 -16.99 16.90 -18.77
CA GLN A 12 -18.02 17.90 -19.16
C GLN A 12 -18.76 18.46 -17.95
N ARG A 13 -19.03 17.64 -16.93
CA ARG A 13 -19.69 18.04 -15.68
C ARG A 13 -18.73 18.62 -14.63
N GLY A 14 -17.44 18.79 -14.95
CA GLY A 14 -16.45 19.40 -14.07
C GLY A 14 -15.98 18.54 -12.90
N PHE A 15 -16.26 17.24 -12.91
CA PHE A 15 -15.76 16.32 -11.87
C PHE A 15 -14.23 16.09 -11.96
N PHE A 16 -13.66 16.22 -13.17
CA PHE A 16 -12.23 16.06 -13.41
C PHE A 16 -11.75 17.04 -14.49
N GLU A 17 -10.51 17.51 -14.33
CA GLU A 17 -9.88 18.46 -15.27
C GLU A 17 -9.52 17.82 -16.62
N SER A 18 -9.35 16.48 -16.66
CA SER A 18 -8.98 15.77 -17.86
C SER A 18 -9.61 14.38 -17.94
N ARG A 19 -9.77 13.90 -19.18
CA ARG A 19 -10.31 12.58 -19.46
C ARG A 19 -9.44 11.47 -18.89
N SER A 20 -8.14 11.64 -18.86
CA SER A 20 -7.19 10.67 -18.26
C SER A 20 -7.42 10.53 -16.76
N ARG A 21 -7.65 11.63 -16.03
CA ARG A 21 -8.00 11.61 -14.60
C ARG A 21 -9.36 10.93 -14.37
N ALA A 22 -10.36 11.24 -15.19
CA ALA A 22 -11.66 10.59 -15.12
C ALA A 22 -11.54 9.07 -15.33
N GLN A 23 -10.76 8.63 -16.30
CA GLN A 23 -10.51 7.21 -16.59
C GLN A 23 -9.82 6.51 -15.41
N ALA A 24 -8.80 7.14 -14.83
CA ALA A 24 -8.10 6.61 -13.65
C ALA A 24 -9.07 6.43 -12.46
N ALA A 25 -9.92 7.42 -12.19
CA ALA A 25 -10.93 7.35 -11.12
C ALA A 25 -11.98 6.26 -11.36
N ILE A 26 -12.42 6.08 -12.61
CA ILE A 26 -13.35 4.99 -12.98
C ILE A 26 -12.69 3.64 -12.74
N MET A 27 -11.47 3.41 -13.26
CA MET A 27 -10.74 2.16 -13.08
C MET A 27 -10.42 1.87 -11.61
N ALA A 28 -10.17 2.92 -10.82
CA ALA A 28 -10.03 2.80 -9.37
C ALA A 28 -11.35 2.52 -8.64
N GLY A 29 -12.47 2.47 -9.38
CA GLY A 29 -13.81 2.23 -8.83
C GLY A 29 -14.30 3.34 -7.90
N GLN A 30 -13.86 4.56 -8.14
CA GLN A 30 -14.22 5.74 -7.35
C GLN A 30 -15.48 6.43 -7.89
N VAL A 31 -16.09 5.93 -8.97
CA VAL A 31 -17.25 6.54 -9.60
C VAL A 31 -18.48 5.68 -9.42
N LEU A 32 -19.51 6.23 -8.78
CA LEU A 32 -20.87 5.67 -8.76
C LEU A 32 -21.73 6.39 -9.78
N VAL A 33 -22.50 5.61 -10.53
CA VAL A 33 -23.57 6.09 -11.40
C VAL A 33 -24.87 5.46 -10.92
N ASN A 34 -25.83 6.28 -10.49
CA ASN A 34 -27.09 5.82 -9.88
C ASN A 34 -26.82 4.82 -8.72
N GLU A 35 -25.86 5.17 -7.85
CA GLU A 35 -25.38 4.37 -6.71
C GLU A 35 -24.75 3.02 -7.08
N GLN A 36 -24.51 2.73 -8.35
CA GLN A 36 -23.81 1.54 -8.81
C GLN A 36 -22.35 1.88 -9.18
N LYS A 37 -21.41 1.11 -8.65
CA LYS A 37 -19.97 1.27 -8.95
C LYS A 37 -19.68 0.92 -10.41
N ILE A 38 -19.01 1.83 -11.10
CA ILE A 38 -18.56 1.64 -12.49
C ILE A 38 -17.03 1.59 -12.51
N ASP A 39 -16.49 0.55 -13.13
CA ASP A 39 -15.04 0.30 -13.27
C ASP A 39 -14.54 0.35 -14.73
N LYS A 40 -15.47 0.43 -15.70
CA LYS A 40 -15.14 0.48 -17.14
C LYS A 40 -15.27 1.89 -17.69
N THR A 41 -14.16 2.47 -18.13
CA THR A 41 -14.06 3.86 -18.62
C THR A 41 -14.99 4.20 -19.78
N GLY A 42 -15.23 3.24 -20.66
CA GLY A 42 -16.11 3.38 -21.83
C GLY A 42 -17.59 3.18 -21.58
N THR A 43 -18.03 2.97 -20.32
CA THR A 43 -19.43 2.74 -19.97
C THR A 43 -20.30 3.87 -20.48
N GLN A 44 -21.39 3.50 -21.18
CA GLN A 44 -22.37 4.44 -21.72
C GLN A 44 -23.45 4.72 -20.65
N VAL A 45 -23.58 5.98 -20.26
CA VAL A 45 -24.52 6.43 -19.23
C VAL A 45 -25.48 7.49 -19.78
N ALA A 46 -26.61 7.66 -19.14
CA ALA A 46 -27.52 8.74 -19.49
C ALA A 46 -26.88 10.10 -19.16
N PRO A 47 -27.07 11.15 -19.99
CA PRO A 47 -26.47 12.47 -19.74
C PRO A 47 -26.90 13.09 -18.41
N ASP A 48 -28.04 12.71 -17.87
CA ASP A 48 -28.63 13.16 -16.61
C ASP A 48 -28.43 12.18 -15.45
N ALA A 49 -27.65 11.10 -15.66
CA ALA A 49 -27.39 10.11 -14.61
C ALA A 49 -26.84 10.78 -13.34
N ALA A 50 -27.32 10.32 -12.17
CA ALA A 50 -26.78 10.76 -10.90
C ALA A 50 -25.35 10.20 -10.74
N ILE A 51 -24.37 11.08 -10.71
CA ILE A 51 -22.96 10.72 -10.53
C ILE A 51 -22.54 11.14 -9.13
N ARG A 52 -21.94 10.21 -8.41
CA ARG A 52 -21.29 10.46 -7.13
C ARG A 52 -19.89 9.89 -7.15
N LEU A 53 -18.92 10.69 -6.73
CA LEU A 53 -17.55 10.20 -6.52
C LEU A 53 -17.46 9.58 -5.14
N LEU A 54 -16.88 8.39 -5.08
CA LEU A 54 -16.49 7.76 -3.83
C LEU A 54 -15.13 8.34 -3.41
N GLY A 55 -15.18 9.20 -2.42
CA GLY A 55 -14.04 9.95 -1.93
C GLY A 55 -14.07 11.38 -2.46
N GLY A 56 -14.16 12.35 -1.56
CA GLY A 56 -13.61 13.68 -1.76
C GLY A 56 -12.12 13.54 -2.07
N ASP A 57 -11.43 14.60 -2.45
CA ASP A 57 -10.01 14.61 -2.80
C ASP A 57 -9.24 13.60 -1.95
N LEU A 58 -8.78 12.51 -2.60
CA LEU A 58 -7.98 11.54 -1.88
C LEU A 58 -6.78 12.30 -1.30
N LYS A 59 -6.59 12.24 0.00
CA LYS A 59 -5.44 12.86 0.68
C LYS A 59 -4.12 12.49 0.00
N TYR A 60 -4.07 11.29 -0.57
CA TYR A 60 -2.93 10.73 -1.29
C TYR A 60 -3.33 10.29 -2.71
N VAL A 61 -2.35 10.11 -3.60
CA VAL A 61 -2.59 9.67 -5.00
C VAL A 61 -3.29 8.31 -5.12
N SER A 62 -3.32 7.54 -4.04
CA SER A 62 -4.09 6.29 -3.94
C SER A 62 -4.47 5.98 -2.49
N ARG A 63 -5.44 5.05 -2.29
CA ARG A 63 -5.83 4.55 -0.96
C ARG A 63 -4.67 3.90 -0.19
N GLY A 64 -3.60 3.48 -0.90
CA GLY A 64 -2.39 2.97 -0.27
C GLY A 64 -1.81 3.92 0.77
N GLY A 65 -1.83 5.23 0.50
CA GLY A 65 -1.33 6.23 1.45
C GLY A 65 -1.98 6.20 2.83
N LEU A 66 -3.26 5.81 2.92
CA LEU A 66 -3.96 5.66 4.20
C LEU A 66 -3.38 4.54 5.08
N LYS A 67 -2.78 3.51 4.47
CA LYS A 67 -2.13 2.42 5.18
C LYS A 67 -0.85 2.91 5.88
N LEU A 68 -0.01 3.64 5.13
CA LEU A 68 1.21 4.23 5.70
C LEU A 68 0.86 5.33 6.72
N GLU A 69 -0.15 6.16 6.46
CA GLU A 69 -0.63 7.16 7.41
C GLU A 69 -1.00 6.52 8.75
N LYS A 70 -1.72 5.41 8.73
CA LYS A 70 -2.03 4.67 9.96
C LYS A 70 -0.75 4.19 10.65
N ALA A 71 0.21 3.64 9.92
CA ALA A 71 1.49 3.21 10.51
C ALA A 71 2.24 4.39 11.13
N VAL A 72 2.33 5.53 10.45
CA VAL A 72 2.96 6.75 10.97
C VAL A 72 2.30 7.17 12.28
N SER A 73 0.97 7.17 12.33
CA SER A 73 0.22 7.57 13.52
C SER A 73 0.33 6.55 14.66
N CYS A 74 0.05 5.25 14.40
CA CYS A 74 -0.03 4.25 15.48
C CYS A 74 1.34 3.87 16.05
N PHE A 75 2.41 3.96 15.25
CA PHE A 75 3.78 3.68 15.69
C PHE A 75 4.57 4.94 16.04
N ASN A 76 3.93 6.12 15.97
CA ASN A 76 4.54 7.42 16.24
C ASN A 76 5.84 7.65 15.47
N LEU A 77 5.80 7.45 14.15
CA LEU A 77 6.98 7.55 13.29
C LEU A 77 7.24 9.01 12.89
N ASP A 78 8.50 9.41 12.90
CA ASP A 78 8.96 10.68 12.34
C ASP A 78 9.70 10.42 11.02
N LEU A 79 9.11 10.88 9.93
CA LEU A 79 9.70 10.78 8.58
C LEU A 79 10.40 12.08 8.16
N THR A 80 10.44 13.10 9.01
CA THR A 80 11.00 14.41 8.69
C THR A 80 12.49 14.31 8.35
N GLY A 81 12.87 14.77 7.16
CA GLY A 81 14.24 14.74 6.67
C GLY A 81 14.80 13.36 6.32
N LYS A 82 13.97 12.30 6.41
CA LYS A 82 14.37 10.91 6.17
C LYS A 82 14.45 10.57 4.69
N ILE A 83 15.36 9.67 4.36
CA ILE A 83 15.47 9.01 3.06
C ILE A 83 14.62 7.75 3.11
N ALA A 84 13.61 7.65 2.26
CA ALA A 84 12.70 6.53 2.20
C ALA A 84 12.92 5.68 0.94
N ALA A 85 12.71 4.35 1.05
CA ALA A 85 12.58 3.45 -0.08
C ALA A 85 11.16 2.83 -0.04
N ASP A 86 10.35 3.10 -1.05
CA ASP A 86 8.98 2.59 -1.20
C ASP A 86 8.98 1.40 -2.15
N ILE A 87 8.92 0.19 -1.59
CA ILE A 87 9.00 -1.07 -2.33
C ILE A 87 7.58 -1.54 -2.69
N GLY A 88 7.29 -1.60 -4.00
CA GLY A 88 5.96 -1.81 -4.54
C GLY A 88 5.20 -0.49 -4.65
N ALA A 89 5.87 0.56 -5.11
CA ALA A 89 5.34 1.92 -5.14
C ALA A 89 4.04 2.06 -5.94
N SER A 90 3.87 1.30 -7.03
CA SER A 90 2.66 1.31 -7.88
C SER A 90 2.27 2.75 -8.27
N THR A 91 1.06 3.19 -7.91
CA THR A 91 0.59 4.57 -8.15
C THR A 91 1.32 5.61 -7.27
N GLY A 92 1.99 5.19 -6.20
CA GLY A 92 2.75 6.05 -5.30
C GLY A 92 2.02 6.48 -4.02
N GLY A 93 1.07 5.68 -3.54
CA GLY A 93 0.33 6.02 -2.32
C GLY A 93 1.23 6.18 -1.10
N PHE A 94 2.14 5.25 -0.89
CA PHE A 94 3.11 5.30 0.21
C PHE A 94 4.15 6.42 -0.02
N THR A 95 4.66 6.55 -1.23
CA THR A 95 5.54 7.66 -1.64
C THR A 95 4.93 9.02 -1.31
N ASP A 96 3.67 9.27 -1.71
CA ASP A 96 2.98 10.55 -1.46
C ASP A 96 2.77 10.76 0.06
N CYS A 97 2.42 9.72 0.80
CA CYS A 97 2.30 9.79 2.25
C CYS A 97 3.64 10.11 2.93
N ALA A 98 4.73 9.47 2.53
CA ALA A 98 6.06 9.74 3.08
C ALA A 98 6.49 11.20 2.84
N LEU A 99 6.29 11.71 1.62
CA LEU A 99 6.61 13.10 1.27
C LEU A 99 5.77 14.12 2.05
N GLN A 100 4.45 13.84 2.24
CA GLN A 100 3.58 14.71 3.04
C GLN A 100 3.92 14.68 4.53
N ASN A 101 4.58 13.61 5.01
CA ASN A 101 5.10 13.51 6.38
C ASN A 101 6.58 13.92 6.49
N GLY A 102 7.11 14.66 5.51
CA GLY A 102 8.39 15.34 5.60
C GLY A 102 9.59 14.56 5.11
N ALA A 103 9.45 13.40 4.45
CA ALA A 103 10.56 12.69 3.85
C ALA A 103 11.34 13.60 2.88
N ALA A 104 12.68 13.63 3.01
CA ALA A 104 13.55 14.45 2.17
C ALA A 104 13.70 13.84 0.77
N ARG A 105 13.68 12.51 0.67
CA ARG A 105 13.78 11.77 -0.60
C ARG A 105 13.04 10.46 -0.51
N VAL A 106 12.45 10.02 -1.64
CA VAL A 106 11.80 8.70 -1.75
C VAL A 106 12.27 8.00 -3.02
N TYR A 107 12.87 6.84 -2.87
CA TYR A 107 13.14 5.90 -3.94
C TYR A 107 11.89 5.05 -4.17
N ALA A 108 11.12 5.36 -5.22
CA ALA A 108 9.89 4.66 -5.59
C ALA A 108 10.22 3.45 -6.48
N ILE A 109 10.28 2.26 -5.87
CA ILE A 109 10.75 1.02 -6.48
C ILE A 109 9.57 0.14 -6.86
N ASP A 110 9.45 -0.22 -8.15
CA ASP A 110 8.38 -1.10 -8.63
C ASP A 110 8.84 -1.93 -9.85
N VAL A 111 8.33 -3.17 -9.97
CA VAL A 111 8.57 -4.01 -11.16
C VAL A 111 7.78 -3.53 -12.37
N GLY A 112 6.68 -2.81 -12.15
CA GLY A 112 5.82 -2.23 -13.17
C GLY A 112 6.46 -1.05 -13.89
N TYR A 113 5.72 -0.52 -14.86
CA TYR A 113 6.14 0.63 -15.64
C TYR A 113 4.96 1.57 -15.91
N GLY A 114 5.18 2.87 -15.81
CA GLY A 114 4.19 3.89 -16.12
C GLY A 114 3.07 4.01 -15.09
N GLN A 115 3.21 3.43 -13.90
CA GLN A 115 2.17 3.41 -12.87
C GLN A 115 2.24 4.59 -11.92
N LEU A 116 3.44 5.08 -11.60
CA LEU A 116 3.65 6.17 -10.65
C LEU A 116 2.91 7.42 -11.12
N ALA A 117 2.13 8.03 -10.24
CA ALA A 117 1.36 9.24 -10.55
C ALA A 117 2.26 10.39 -11.04
N TRP A 118 1.79 11.14 -12.04
CA TRP A 118 2.58 12.22 -12.65
C TRP A 118 3.07 13.25 -11.63
N LYS A 119 2.24 13.61 -10.66
CA LYS A 119 2.61 14.50 -9.54
C LYS A 119 3.90 14.06 -8.85
N LEU A 120 4.06 12.74 -8.63
CA LEU A 120 5.23 12.18 -7.96
C LEU A 120 6.43 12.03 -8.91
N ARG A 121 6.19 11.70 -10.19
CA ARG A 121 7.27 11.66 -11.20
C ARG A 121 7.95 13.00 -11.39
N SER A 122 7.22 14.11 -11.20
CA SER A 122 7.73 15.46 -11.37
C SER A 122 8.23 16.09 -10.07
N ASP A 123 8.15 15.39 -8.93
CA ASP A 123 8.68 15.87 -7.65
C ASP A 123 10.17 15.54 -7.55
N GLU A 124 11.00 16.55 -7.39
CA GLU A 124 12.48 16.44 -7.32
C GLU A 124 12.95 15.55 -6.16
N ARG A 125 12.12 15.33 -5.15
CA ARG A 125 12.40 14.44 -4.02
C ARG A 125 12.18 12.97 -4.36
N VAL A 126 11.56 12.65 -5.50
CA VAL A 126 11.22 11.28 -5.89
C VAL A 126 12.19 10.76 -6.94
N VAL A 127 12.84 9.66 -6.63
CA VAL A 127 13.63 8.89 -7.59
C VAL A 127 12.80 7.72 -8.08
N ASN A 128 12.31 7.80 -9.32
CA ASN A 128 11.48 6.76 -9.91
C ASN A 128 12.33 5.57 -10.40
N MET A 129 12.18 4.41 -9.74
CA MET A 129 12.89 3.17 -10.04
C MET A 129 11.91 2.09 -10.53
N GLU A 130 11.21 2.36 -11.63
CA GLU A 130 10.35 1.39 -12.32
C GLU A 130 11.16 0.29 -12.99
N ARG A 131 10.51 -0.85 -13.33
CA ARG A 131 11.13 -2.06 -13.89
C ARG A 131 12.22 -2.65 -12.99
N THR A 132 12.16 -2.39 -11.70
CA THR A 132 13.14 -2.83 -10.72
C THR A 132 12.54 -3.93 -9.85
N ASN A 133 13.11 -5.13 -9.91
CA ASN A 133 12.69 -6.23 -9.05
C ASN A 133 13.46 -6.18 -7.73
N VAL A 134 12.74 -5.96 -6.64
CA VAL A 134 13.31 -5.84 -5.28
C VAL A 134 14.25 -6.99 -4.90
N ARG A 135 14.00 -8.21 -5.36
CA ARG A 135 14.84 -9.38 -5.03
C ARG A 135 16.29 -9.26 -5.49
N TYR A 136 16.55 -8.40 -6.46
CA TYR A 136 17.86 -8.19 -7.06
C TYR A 136 18.51 -6.87 -6.63
N LEU A 137 17.94 -6.19 -5.63
CA LEU A 137 18.60 -5.02 -5.03
C LEU A 137 19.85 -5.46 -4.27
N GLU A 138 20.93 -4.76 -4.52
CA GLU A 138 22.20 -4.89 -3.83
C GLU A 138 22.50 -3.64 -3.00
N ALA A 139 23.53 -3.67 -2.18
CA ALA A 139 23.87 -2.57 -1.27
C ALA A 139 24.16 -1.24 -1.98
N ASP A 140 24.60 -1.30 -3.23
CA ASP A 140 24.89 -0.16 -4.11
C ASP A 140 23.74 0.22 -5.06
N SER A 141 22.59 -0.45 -4.94
CA SER A 141 21.42 -0.14 -5.77
C SER A 141 20.83 1.23 -5.50
N LEU A 142 21.07 1.78 -4.31
CA LEU A 142 20.74 3.15 -3.95
C LEU A 142 22.02 3.92 -3.68
N PRO A 143 22.10 5.22 -4.08
CA PRO A 143 23.25 6.07 -3.80
C PRO A 143 23.56 6.23 -2.30
N GLU A 144 22.54 6.03 -1.46
CA GLU A 144 22.58 6.15 0.00
C GLU A 144 21.62 5.12 0.61
N LYS A 145 21.91 4.67 1.82
CA LYS A 145 21.00 3.74 2.53
C LYS A 145 19.73 4.46 2.95
N ALA A 146 18.61 3.73 2.93
CA ALA A 146 17.33 4.25 3.34
C ALA A 146 17.18 4.23 4.87
N ASP A 147 16.78 5.36 5.45
CA ASP A 147 16.39 5.44 6.87
C ASP A 147 15.05 4.71 7.13
N VAL A 148 14.16 4.76 6.13
CA VAL A 148 12.82 4.16 6.19
C VAL A 148 12.58 3.34 4.95
N VAL A 149 12.18 2.07 5.13
CA VAL A 149 11.74 1.23 4.02
C VAL A 149 10.27 0.90 4.22
N THR A 150 9.44 1.20 3.22
CA THR A 150 8.04 0.79 3.17
C THR A 150 7.86 -0.33 2.17
N ILE A 151 7.00 -1.33 2.47
CA ILE A 151 6.81 -2.51 1.63
C ILE A 151 5.32 -2.77 1.44
N ASP A 152 4.82 -2.56 0.21
CA ASP A 152 3.45 -2.88 -0.22
C ASP A 152 3.46 -3.68 -1.54
N VAL A 153 4.07 -4.87 -1.51
CA VAL A 153 4.23 -5.73 -2.68
C VAL A 153 3.03 -6.67 -2.90
N ALA A 154 2.86 -7.15 -4.13
CA ALA A 154 1.86 -8.15 -4.49
C ALA A 154 2.51 -9.34 -5.20
N PHE A 155 1.90 -10.53 -5.04
CA PHE A 155 2.30 -11.78 -5.68
C PHE A 155 3.71 -12.29 -5.29
N ILE A 156 4.21 -11.84 -4.15
CA ILE A 156 5.48 -12.25 -3.57
C ILE A 156 5.37 -12.23 -2.04
N SER A 157 5.98 -13.19 -1.37
CA SER A 157 6.05 -13.26 0.08
C SER A 157 7.19 -12.39 0.62
N LEU A 158 7.04 -11.88 1.83
CA LEU A 158 8.02 -11.02 2.52
C LEU A 158 9.34 -11.74 2.80
N ASP A 159 9.36 -13.09 2.91
CA ASP A 159 10.58 -13.87 3.05
C ASP A 159 11.55 -13.70 1.87
N LYS A 160 11.02 -13.37 0.67
CA LYS A 160 11.81 -13.09 -0.55
C LYS A 160 12.22 -11.62 -0.68
N VAL A 161 11.57 -10.72 0.07
CA VAL A 161 11.77 -9.27 -0.01
C VAL A 161 12.70 -8.77 1.09
N LEU A 162 12.49 -9.20 2.33
CA LEU A 162 13.25 -8.75 3.50
C LEU A 162 14.76 -8.93 3.39
N PRO A 163 15.31 -10.02 2.78
CA PRO A 163 16.76 -10.14 2.58
C PRO A 163 17.36 -9.01 1.71
N ALA A 164 16.64 -8.56 0.68
CA ALA A 164 17.09 -7.43 -0.15
C ALA A 164 16.96 -6.10 0.59
N VAL A 165 15.91 -5.93 1.39
CA VAL A 165 15.73 -4.75 2.25
C VAL A 165 16.92 -4.59 3.21
N LYS A 166 17.40 -5.69 3.79
CA LYS A 166 18.57 -5.68 4.70
C LYS A 166 19.83 -5.09 4.08
N LYS A 167 19.97 -5.17 2.75
CA LYS A 167 21.14 -4.64 2.03
C LYS A 167 21.08 -3.12 1.82
N ILE A 168 19.88 -2.56 1.69
CA ILE A 168 19.67 -1.15 1.32
C ILE A 168 19.28 -0.24 2.49
N ILE A 169 18.94 -0.82 3.64
CA ILE A 169 18.51 -0.07 4.83
C ILE A 169 19.71 0.39 5.67
N ALA A 170 19.61 1.55 6.31
CA ALA A 170 20.58 2.04 7.29
C ALA A 170 20.61 1.16 8.55
N ASP A 171 21.72 1.20 9.30
CA ASP A 171 21.91 0.35 10.48
C ASP A 171 20.90 0.64 11.60
N ASP A 172 20.44 1.90 11.70
CA ASP A 172 19.35 2.36 12.60
C ASP A 172 18.01 2.55 11.88
N GLY A 173 17.93 2.08 10.65
CA GLY A 173 16.75 2.24 9.80
C GLY A 173 15.54 1.44 10.28
N ILE A 174 14.37 1.84 9.80
CA ILE A 174 13.09 1.20 10.13
C ILE A 174 12.39 0.64 8.89
N VAL A 175 11.59 -0.41 9.08
CA VAL A 175 10.77 -1.00 8.02
C VAL A 175 9.31 -0.98 8.43
N ILE A 176 8.45 -0.56 7.52
CA ILE A 176 6.99 -0.73 7.59
C ILE A 176 6.57 -1.69 6.49
N ALA A 177 6.32 -2.94 6.86
CA ALA A 177 5.94 -3.98 5.92
C ALA A 177 4.43 -4.27 5.99
N LEU A 178 3.79 -4.32 4.84
CA LEU A 178 2.41 -4.78 4.74
C LEU A 178 2.37 -6.30 4.59
N ILE A 179 1.88 -6.99 5.61
CA ILE A 179 1.64 -8.44 5.56
C ILE A 179 0.32 -8.66 4.86
N LYS A 180 0.36 -9.41 3.76
CA LYS A 180 -0.82 -9.75 2.95
C LYS A 180 -1.06 -11.25 2.99
N PRO A 181 -2.01 -11.74 3.80
CA PRO A 181 -2.24 -13.17 3.99
C PRO A 181 -2.39 -13.96 2.68
N GLN A 182 -3.00 -13.36 1.66
CA GLN A 182 -3.20 -14.00 0.36
C GLN A 182 -1.91 -14.31 -0.41
N PHE A 183 -0.78 -13.70 -0.06
CA PHE A 183 0.52 -13.94 -0.69
C PHE A 183 1.50 -14.72 0.22
N GLU A 184 1.09 -14.97 1.47
CA GLU A 184 1.89 -15.63 2.51
C GLU A 184 1.37 -17.03 2.88
N ALA A 185 0.04 -17.26 2.78
CA ALA A 185 -0.63 -18.41 3.40
C ALA A 185 -0.50 -19.74 2.63
N GLY A 186 0.09 -19.72 1.41
CA GLY A 186 0.02 -20.89 0.51
C GLY A 186 -1.34 -20.99 -0.22
N LYS A 187 -1.34 -21.62 -1.40
CA LYS A 187 -2.50 -21.66 -2.30
C LYS A 187 -3.70 -22.36 -1.69
N GLU A 188 -3.48 -23.36 -0.84
CA GLU A 188 -4.49 -24.18 -0.17
C GLU A 188 -5.35 -23.36 0.81
N ASN A 189 -4.82 -22.31 1.38
CA ASN A 189 -5.50 -21.44 2.34
C ASN A 189 -6.16 -20.21 1.70
N VAL A 190 -6.03 -20.06 0.37
CA VAL A 190 -6.60 -18.91 -0.37
C VAL A 190 -7.91 -19.35 -1.02
N GLY A 191 -9.00 -18.71 -0.66
CA GLY A 191 -10.33 -19.00 -1.21
C GLY A 191 -10.45 -18.67 -2.71
N LYS A 192 -11.54 -19.15 -3.35
CA LYS A 192 -11.81 -19.04 -4.80
C LYS A 192 -11.73 -17.61 -5.37
N LYS A 193 -11.91 -16.59 -4.53
CA LYS A 193 -11.82 -15.16 -4.93
C LYS A 193 -10.49 -14.51 -4.53
N GLY A 194 -9.47 -15.29 -4.19
CA GLY A 194 -8.18 -14.75 -3.75
C GLY A 194 -8.21 -14.14 -2.34
N VAL A 195 -9.19 -14.53 -1.49
CA VAL A 195 -9.35 -13.97 -0.15
C VAL A 195 -9.12 -15.03 0.92
N VAL A 196 -8.24 -14.72 1.87
CA VAL A 196 -8.05 -15.47 3.11
C VAL A 196 -9.03 -14.93 4.15
N ARG A 197 -9.87 -15.80 4.72
CA ARG A 197 -10.92 -15.40 5.67
C ARG A 197 -10.73 -15.99 7.07
N ASP A 198 -10.00 -17.09 7.16
CA ASP A 198 -9.79 -17.80 8.42
C ASP A 198 -8.82 -17.01 9.33
N PRO A 199 -9.27 -16.57 10.52
CA PRO A 199 -8.41 -15.86 11.46
C PRO A 199 -7.17 -16.66 11.88
N GLN A 200 -7.27 -18.00 11.93
CA GLN A 200 -6.12 -18.85 12.28
C GLN A 200 -5.05 -18.85 11.19
N VAL A 201 -5.45 -18.77 9.93
CA VAL A 201 -4.51 -18.59 8.82
C VAL A 201 -3.82 -17.23 8.90
N HIS A 202 -4.56 -16.15 9.23
CA HIS A 202 -3.99 -14.83 9.44
C HIS A 202 -2.96 -14.85 10.57
N LEU A 203 -3.31 -15.48 11.71
CA LEU A 203 -2.41 -15.61 12.86
C LEU A 203 -1.13 -16.37 12.49
N THR A 204 -1.26 -17.48 11.80
CA THR A 204 -0.12 -18.30 11.33
C THR A 204 0.78 -17.49 10.40
N VAL A 205 0.21 -16.76 9.45
CA VAL A 205 0.96 -15.90 8.51
C VAL A 205 1.73 -14.82 9.25
N ILE A 206 1.11 -14.10 10.17
CA ILE A 206 1.77 -13.04 10.95
C ILE A 206 2.95 -13.62 11.72
N ASN A 207 2.76 -14.75 12.43
CA ASN A 207 3.81 -15.40 13.20
C ASN A 207 4.99 -15.84 12.33
N ASN A 208 4.72 -16.38 11.14
CA ASN A 208 5.77 -16.80 10.19
C ASN A 208 6.57 -15.59 9.70
N VAL A 209 5.92 -14.48 9.34
CA VAL A 209 6.63 -13.26 8.90
C VAL A 209 7.46 -12.66 10.04
N ILE A 210 6.93 -12.65 11.27
CA ILE A 210 7.69 -12.22 12.47
C ILE A 210 8.93 -13.09 12.68
N ALA A 211 8.80 -14.42 12.56
CA ALA A 211 9.92 -15.35 12.70
C ALA A 211 10.99 -15.06 11.64
N THR A 212 10.59 -14.93 10.38
CA THR A 212 11.50 -14.58 9.26
C THR A 212 12.22 -13.25 9.51
N ALA A 213 11.51 -12.24 9.98
CA ALA A 213 12.12 -10.94 10.30
C ALA A 213 13.18 -11.05 11.39
N ARG A 214 12.90 -11.83 12.44
CA ARG A 214 13.86 -12.11 13.53
C ARG A 214 15.10 -12.88 13.05
N GLU A 215 14.92 -13.88 12.21
CA GLU A 215 16.03 -14.65 11.62
C GLU A 215 16.97 -13.76 10.80
N LEU A 216 16.44 -12.72 10.16
CA LEU A 216 17.21 -11.71 9.44
C LEU A 216 17.82 -10.63 10.36
N GLY A 217 17.61 -10.73 11.68
CA GLY A 217 18.15 -9.80 12.67
C GLY A 217 17.39 -8.49 12.80
N PHE A 218 16.16 -8.40 12.30
CA PHE A 218 15.27 -7.29 12.61
C PHE A 218 14.66 -7.45 13.99
N LYS A 219 14.38 -6.33 14.67
CA LYS A 219 13.66 -6.27 15.93
C LYS A 219 12.21 -5.87 15.69
N ILE A 220 11.27 -6.59 16.29
CA ILE A 220 9.86 -6.26 16.19
C ILE A 220 9.58 -5.02 17.05
N ALA A 221 9.01 -3.97 16.46
CA ALA A 221 8.74 -2.70 17.11
C ALA A 221 7.24 -2.34 17.11
N GLY A 222 6.40 -3.12 16.42
CA GLY A 222 4.95 -2.94 16.44
C GLY A 222 4.22 -3.81 15.45
N LEU A 223 2.93 -4.04 15.73
CA LEU A 223 2.01 -4.78 14.86
C LEU A 223 0.62 -4.14 14.97
N ASP A 224 0.00 -3.86 13.82
CA ASP A 224 -1.39 -3.39 13.73
C ASP A 224 -1.99 -3.89 12.41
N TYR A 225 -3.22 -3.52 12.10
CA TYR A 225 -3.88 -3.87 10.83
C TYR A 225 -4.10 -2.62 9.96
N SER A 226 -4.18 -2.82 8.65
CA SER A 226 -4.48 -1.77 7.68
C SER A 226 -5.89 -1.19 7.91
N PRO A 227 -6.10 0.13 7.82
CA PRO A 227 -7.42 0.74 7.97
C PRO A 227 -8.34 0.44 6.78
N VAL A 228 -7.79 -0.05 5.69
CA VAL A 228 -8.52 -0.39 4.46
C VAL A 228 -8.16 -1.81 4.01
N LYS A 229 -9.17 -2.54 3.52
CA LYS A 229 -8.96 -3.85 2.89
C LYS A 229 -8.27 -3.70 1.54
N GLY A 230 -7.52 -4.74 1.16
CA GLY A 230 -7.00 -4.89 -0.20
C GLY A 230 -8.11 -4.92 -1.26
N PRO A 231 -7.75 -4.83 -2.56
CA PRO A 231 -8.71 -4.72 -3.66
C PRO A 231 -9.77 -5.84 -3.68
N GLU A 232 -9.35 -7.07 -3.37
CA GLU A 232 -10.23 -8.26 -3.35
C GLU A 232 -10.97 -8.44 -2.01
N GLY A 233 -10.71 -7.57 -1.03
CA GLY A 233 -11.33 -7.60 0.29
C GLY A 233 -10.52 -8.31 1.37
N ASN A 234 -9.24 -8.61 1.14
CA ASN A 234 -8.33 -9.15 2.15
C ASN A 234 -8.06 -8.13 3.26
N ILE A 235 -8.05 -8.59 4.50
CA ILE A 235 -7.48 -7.88 5.63
C ILE A 235 -5.95 -7.97 5.51
N GLU A 236 -5.27 -6.86 5.70
CA GLU A 236 -3.82 -6.74 5.61
C GLU A 236 -3.28 -6.17 6.93
N TYR A 237 -2.03 -6.48 7.28
CA TYR A 237 -1.45 -6.09 8.56
C TYR A 237 -0.21 -5.24 8.37
N LEU A 238 0.04 -4.35 9.33
CA LEU A 238 1.18 -3.44 9.38
C LEU A 238 2.19 -3.98 10.38
N LEU A 239 3.37 -4.37 9.92
CA LEU A 239 4.47 -4.80 10.76
C LEU A 239 5.55 -3.72 10.77
N TYR A 240 5.90 -3.25 11.96
CA TYR A 240 6.96 -2.30 12.20
C TYR A 240 8.21 -3.01 12.72
N LEU A 241 9.32 -2.83 12.01
CA LEU A 241 10.61 -3.43 12.31
C LEU A 241 11.69 -2.36 12.48
N LYS A 242 12.67 -2.62 13.33
CA LYS A 242 13.91 -1.84 13.45
C LYS A 242 15.11 -2.66 13.01
N ASN A 243 16.04 -2.02 12.32
CA ASN A 243 17.28 -2.66 11.88
C ASN A 243 18.41 -2.54 12.92
N ALA A 244 18.26 -1.66 13.92
CA ALA A 244 19.25 -1.46 14.97
C ALA A 244 19.47 -2.73 15.81
N ALA A 245 20.72 -3.17 15.93
CA ALA A 245 21.07 -4.41 16.62
C ALA A 245 20.78 -4.34 18.13
N ASP A 246 20.91 -3.15 18.72
CA ASP A 246 20.69 -2.82 20.14
C ASP A 246 19.26 -2.35 20.44
N ALA A 247 18.39 -2.26 19.44
CA ALA A 247 17.00 -1.88 19.66
C ALA A 247 16.28 -2.93 20.53
N GLU A 248 15.54 -2.44 21.51
CA GLU A 248 14.63 -3.29 22.29
C GLU A 248 13.49 -3.79 21.40
N GLU A 249 13.17 -5.07 21.52
CA GLU A 249 12.04 -5.68 20.86
C GLU A 249 10.78 -5.47 21.70
N ILE A 250 9.71 -5.01 21.05
CA ILE A 250 8.41 -4.82 21.69
C ILE A 250 7.61 -6.12 21.58
N ALA A 251 7.03 -6.57 22.67
CA ALA A 251 6.08 -7.67 22.66
C ALA A 251 4.81 -7.23 21.91
N VAL A 252 4.46 -7.95 20.86
CA VAL A 252 3.23 -7.75 20.08
C VAL A 252 2.28 -8.92 20.32
N ASP A 253 0.98 -8.67 20.18
CA ASP A 253 -0.06 -9.69 20.31
C ASP A 253 -0.76 -9.91 18.94
N PRO A 254 -0.30 -10.90 18.14
CA PRO A 254 -0.91 -11.22 16.85
C PRO A 254 -2.36 -11.68 16.96
N ASP A 255 -2.72 -12.43 17.99
CA ASP A 255 -4.08 -12.94 18.19
C ASP A 255 -5.06 -11.80 18.45
N GLU A 256 -4.73 -10.87 19.34
CA GLU A 256 -5.54 -9.69 19.61
C GLU A 256 -5.63 -8.78 18.36
N THR A 257 -4.54 -8.62 17.60
CA THR A 257 -4.52 -7.83 16.36
C THR A 257 -5.44 -8.43 15.30
N VAL A 258 -5.42 -9.75 15.13
CA VAL A 258 -6.31 -10.46 14.20
C VAL A 258 -7.76 -10.31 14.63
N LYS A 259 -8.09 -10.52 15.92
CA LYS A 259 -9.44 -10.34 16.45
C LYS A 259 -9.99 -8.94 16.18
N LYS A 260 -9.22 -7.90 16.51
CA LYS A 260 -9.60 -6.49 16.27
C LYS A 260 -9.83 -6.20 14.80
N SER A 261 -8.96 -6.68 13.91
CA SER A 261 -9.08 -6.44 12.48
C SER A 261 -10.36 -7.04 11.90
N HIS A 262 -10.72 -8.27 12.27
CA HIS A 262 -11.96 -8.91 11.84
C HIS A 262 -13.20 -8.20 12.39
N LEU A 263 -13.19 -7.85 13.69
CA LEU A 263 -14.29 -7.11 14.30
C LEU A 263 -14.54 -5.76 13.62
N THR A 264 -13.46 -5.04 13.27
CA THR A 264 -13.58 -3.69 12.69
C THR A 264 -13.92 -3.72 11.21
N LEU A 265 -13.24 -4.59 10.44
CA LEU A 265 -13.30 -4.54 8.98
C LEU A 265 -14.38 -5.46 8.38
N ASP A 266 -14.80 -6.55 9.07
CA ASP A 266 -15.84 -7.43 8.55
C ASP A 266 -17.26 -6.92 8.87
N THR A 267 -17.42 -6.03 9.86
CA THR A 267 -18.69 -5.40 10.20
C THR A 267 -19.03 -4.18 9.34
N SER A 268 -18.06 -3.62 8.62
CA SER A 268 -18.25 -2.42 7.78
C SER A 268 -18.96 -2.67 6.44
N GLY A 269 -19.51 -3.86 6.23
CA GLY A 269 -20.19 -4.33 5.01
C GLY A 269 -21.63 -4.78 5.18
N LYS A 270 -22.30 -4.35 6.27
CA LYS A 270 -23.75 -4.57 6.44
C LYS A 270 -24.52 -3.26 6.23
#